data_cbc411dba91ede9855c0e2ddd75eeac8
#
_entry.id   cbc411dba91ede9855c0e2ddd75eeac8
#
_cell.length_a   1.000
_cell.length_b   1.000
_cell.length_c   1.000
_cell.angle_alpha   90.00
_cell.angle_beta   90.00
_cell.angle_gamma   90.00
#
_symmetry.space_group_name_H-M   'P 1'
#
loop_
_entity.id
_entity.type
_entity.pdbx_description
1 polymer ?
#
loop_
_entity_poly.entity_id
_entity_poly.type
_entity_poly.pdbx_seq_one_letter_code
_entity_poly.pdbx_strand_id
1 'polypeptide(L)'
;MKSTNIIYHHATVTRERRNQLNKHKSVVLWFTGLSGSGKSTMSHALEERLFNKGCRTFVLDGDNVRHGLNSHLGFSDKDRKENIRRIGEVSKLMMEAGFIIMTAFISPFREDRIEVRNLVPNGDFIEIYCKASLETCEARDVKGLYKRARAGEIKNYTGIDSPYEVPENADLIIDTEQETIEDSVSIIISFLKKKTIIK
;
A
#
# COMPACT_ATOMS: atom_id res chain seq x y z
N MET A 1 -23.31 4.25 -13.53
CA MET A 1 -23.21 4.67 -14.96
C MET A 1 -22.03 5.62 -15.09
N LYS A 2 -21.18 5.43 -16.10
CA LYS A 2 -20.15 6.44 -16.42
C LYS A 2 -20.88 7.65 -17.01
N SER A 3 -20.53 8.85 -16.55
CA SER A 3 -21.11 10.09 -17.10
C SER A 3 -20.74 10.24 -18.57
N THR A 4 -21.72 10.55 -19.42
CA THR A 4 -21.53 10.79 -20.85
C THR A 4 -20.93 12.17 -21.14
N ASN A 5 -20.84 13.03 -20.12
CA ASN A 5 -20.36 14.42 -20.24
C ASN A 5 -18.88 14.57 -19.84
N ILE A 6 -18.13 13.46 -19.77
CA ILE A 6 -16.71 13.46 -19.39
C ILE A 6 -15.88 13.03 -20.58
N ILE A 7 -14.96 13.90 -21.01
CA ILE A 7 -14.00 13.64 -22.09
C ILE A 7 -12.62 13.48 -21.46
N TYR A 8 -11.92 12.40 -21.77
CA TYR A 8 -10.55 12.19 -21.31
C TYR A 8 -9.58 13.06 -22.11
N HIS A 9 -8.79 13.88 -21.42
CA HIS A 9 -7.76 14.72 -22.00
C HIS A 9 -6.39 14.07 -21.88
N HIS A 10 -5.71 13.85 -23.01
CA HIS A 10 -4.35 13.32 -23.04
C HIS A 10 -3.34 14.40 -22.66
N ALA A 11 -2.50 14.13 -21.66
CA ALA A 11 -1.47 15.07 -21.22
C ALA A 11 -0.29 15.10 -22.20
N THR A 12 0.23 16.29 -22.50
CA THR A 12 1.47 16.46 -23.28
C THR A 12 2.71 15.97 -22.51
N VAL A 13 2.72 16.13 -21.18
CA VAL A 13 3.76 15.60 -20.32
C VAL A 13 3.31 14.22 -19.85
N THR A 14 3.74 13.18 -20.56
CA THR A 14 3.35 11.80 -20.29
C THR A 14 4.15 11.20 -19.12
N ARG A 15 3.68 10.07 -18.62
CA ARG A 15 4.37 9.27 -17.60
C ARG A 15 5.78 8.87 -18.03
N GLU A 16 5.96 8.46 -19.30
CA GLU A 16 7.25 8.07 -19.86
C GLU A 16 8.25 9.23 -19.81
N ARG A 17 7.84 10.44 -20.20
CA ARG A 17 8.67 11.65 -20.11
C ARG A 17 9.08 11.95 -18.66
N ARG A 18 8.17 11.75 -17.70
CA ARG A 18 8.45 11.91 -16.27
C ARG A 18 9.45 10.86 -15.79
N ASN A 19 9.26 9.59 -16.16
CA ASN A 19 10.16 8.49 -15.82
C ASN A 19 11.58 8.72 -16.38
N GLN A 20 11.70 9.23 -17.60
CA GLN A 20 13.00 9.62 -18.18
C GLN A 20 13.68 10.73 -17.38
N LEU A 21 12.94 11.78 -17.02
CA LEU A 21 13.44 12.88 -16.22
C LEU A 21 13.87 12.40 -14.80
N ASN A 22 13.07 11.57 -14.18
CA ASN A 22 13.29 11.03 -12.84
C ASN A 22 14.40 9.95 -12.80
N LYS A 23 14.77 9.38 -13.94
CA LYS A 23 15.73 8.25 -14.06
C LYS A 23 15.30 6.98 -13.31
N HIS A 24 14.00 6.85 -13.06
CA HIS A 24 13.37 5.64 -12.50
C HIS A 24 11.97 5.47 -13.12
N LYS A 25 11.42 4.25 -13.05
CA LYS A 25 10.02 4.01 -13.40
C LYS A 25 9.12 4.37 -12.21
N SER A 26 7.95 4.89 -12.51
CA SER A 26 6.90 5.06 -11.52
C SER A 26 6.09 3.77 -11.36
N VAL A 27 5.78 3.38 -10.13
CA VAL A 27 5.05 2.15 -9.81
C VAL A 27 4.26 2.34 -8.51
N VAL A 28 3.30 1.45 -8.28
CA VAL A 28 2.58 1.34 -7.01
C VAL A 28 3.16 0.17 -6.21
N LEU A 29 3.70 0.44 -5.03
CA LEU A 29 4.14 -0.55 -4.05
C LEU A 29 3.04 -0.67 -2.99
N TRP A 30 2.27 -1.75 -3.07
CA TRP A 30 1.09 -1.96 -2.23
C TRP A 30 1.43 -2.84 -1.03
N PHE A 31 1.68 -2.23 0.13
CA PHE A 31 1.91 -2.95 1.37
C PHE A 31 0.58 -3.38 1.99
N THR A 32 0.42 -4.68 2.21
CA THR A 32 -0.74 -5.28 2.89
C THR A 32 -0.30 -6.16 4.06
N GLY A 33 -1.20 -6.42 5.00
CA GLY A 33 -0.93 -7.21 6.21
C GLY A 33 -1.77 -6.73 7.40
N LEU A 34 -1.79 -7.49 8.48
CA LEU A 34 -2.51 -7.16 9.71
C LEU A 34 -2.07 -5.82 10.32
N SER A 35 -2.90 -5.23 11.17
CA SER A 35 -2.45 -4.13 12.03
C SER A 35 -1.24 -4.59 12.86
N GLY A 36 -0.22 -3.76 13.03
CA GLY A 36 1.00 -4.18 13.73
C GLY A 36 1.98 -5.06 12.93
N SER A 37 1.67 -5.43 11.68
CA SER A 37 2.58 -6.22 10.82
C SER A 37 3.78 -5.44 10.26
N GLY A 38 3.97 -4.17 10.61
CA GLY A 38 5.15 -3.39 10.20
C GLY A 38 5.01 -2.60 8.88
N LYS A 39 3.85 -2.58 8.22
CA LYS A 39 3.62 -1.88 6.93
C LYS A 39 4.12 -0.45 6.90
N SER A 40 3.65 0.39 7.84
CA SER A 40 4.03 1.82 7.90
C SER A 40 5.52 2.00 8.15
N THR A 41 6.07 1.24 9.09
CA THR A 41 7.52 1.27 9.39
C THR A 41 8.35 0.92 8.16
N MET A 42 7.95 -0.14 7.45
CA MET A 42 8.63 -0.62 6.26
C MET A 42 8.52 0.36 5.10
N SER A 43 7.31 0.89 4.84
CA SER A 43 7.10 1.84 3.74
C SER A 43 7.88 3.13 3.93
N HIS A 44 7.96 3.67 5.16
CA HIS A 44 8.73 4.87 5.44
C HIS A 44 10.25 4.63 5.39
N ALA A 45 10.73 3.48 5.91
CA ALA A 45 12.15 3.12 5.79
C ALA A 45 12.59 2.93 4.33
N LEU A 46 11.72 2.32 3.51
CA LEU A 46 11.95 2.20 2.07
C LEU A 46 11.92 3.56 1.38
N GLU A 47 10.95 4.42 1.75
CA GLU A 47 10.86 5.78 1.21
C GLU A 47 12.14 6.56 1.41
N GLU A 48 12.66 6.59 2.64
CA GLU A 48 13.91 7.26 2.96
C GLU A 48 15.09 6.74 2.12
N ARG A 49 15.19 5.42 1.98
CA ARG A 49 16.25 4.79 1.17
C ARG A 49 16.12 5.16 -0.31
N LEU A 50 14.91 5.19 -0.87
CA LEU A 50 14.66 5.58 -2.26
C LEU A 50 14.85 7.08 -2.48
N PHE A 51 14.42 7.91 -1.53
CA PHE A 51 14.62 9.36 -1.56
C PHE A 51 16.11 9.71 -1.60
N ASN A 52 16.93 9.07 -0.75
CA ASN A 52 18.38 9.25 -0.73
C ASN A 52 19.07 8.78 -2.03
N LYS A 53 18.40 7.95 -2.84
CA LYS A 53 18.82 7.60 -4.22
C LYS A 53 18.33 8.57 -5.29
N GLY A 54 17.64 9.64 -4.90
CA GLY A 54 17.09 10.64 -5.81
C GLY A 54 15.78 10.22 -6.49
N CYS A 55 15.10 9.17 -6.01
CA CYS A 55 13.79 8.78 -6.52
C CYS A 55 12.70 9.73 -6.03
N ARG A 56 11.67 9.93 -6.85
CA ARG A 56 10.45 10.64 -6.44
C ARG A 56 9.50 9.65 -5.79
N THR A 57 9.27 9.82 -4.49
CA THR A 57 8.53 8.89 -3.66
C THR A 57 7.45 9.59 -2.87
N PHE A 58 6.40 8.85 -2.49
CA PHE A 58 5.41 9.30 -1.52
C PHE A 58 4.75 8.10 -0.85
N VAL A 59 4.46 8.21 0.46
CA VAL A 59 3.74 7.18 1.23
C VAL A 59 2.32 7.65 1.50
N LEU A 60 1.34 6.85 1.09
CA LEU A 60 -0.05 6.95 1.53
C LEU A 60 -0.24 5.98 2.71
N ASP A 61 -0.22 6.53 3.93
CA ASP A 61 -0.49 5.75 5.14
C ASP A 61 -1.98 5.76 5.48
N GLY A 62 -2.49 4.61 5.95
CA GLY A 62 -3.91 4.40 6.21
C GLY A 62 -4.48 5.33 7.25
N ASP A 63 -3.73 5.68 8.30
CA ASP A 63 -4.18 6.61 9.31
C ASP A 63 -4.18 8.03 8.77
N ASN A 64 -3.11 8.44 8.07
CA ASN A 64 -2.98 9.80 7.55
C ASN A 64 -4.10 10.17 6.57
N VAL A 65 -4.47 9.26 5.65
CA VAL A 65 -5.55 9.55 4.68
C VAL A 65 -6.93 9.61 5.33
N ARG A 66 -7.10 8.97 6.49
CA ARG A 66 -8.34 9.05 7.27
C ARG A 66 -8.49 10.35 8.05
N HIS A 67 -7.43 11.14 8.22
CA HIS A 67 -7.54 12.51 8.75
C HIS A 67 -8.06 13.52 7.72
N GLY A 68 -8.01 13.21 6.42
CA GLY A 68 -8.42 14.10 5.34
C GLY A 68 -9.29 13.42 4.30
N LEU A 69 -8.68 12.85 3.26
CA LEU A 69 -9.32 12.30 2.06
C LEU A 69 -10.49 11.34 2.38
N ASN A 70 -10.34 10.49 3.38
CA ASN A 70 -11.30 9.46 3.75
C ASN A 70 -11.85 9.63 5.18
N SER A 71 -11.85 10.87 5.72
CA SER A 71 -12.25 11.16 7.10
C SER A 71 -13.70 10.80 7.43
N HIS A 72 -14.58 10.77 6.43
CA HIS A 72 -16.00 10.43 6.59
C HIS A 72 -16.29 8.92 6.45
N LEU A 73 -15.31 8.09 6.11
CA LEU A 73 -15.47 6.64 6.00
C LEU A 73 -15.23 5.96 7.35
N GLY A 74 -16.14 5.07 7.72
CA GLY A 74 -16.02 4.19 8.88
C GLY A 74 -15.18 2.93 8.61
N PHE A 75 -15.50 1.84 9.34
CA PHE A 75 -14.81 0.55 9.27
C PHE A 75 -15.75 -0.60 8.87
N SER A 76 -16.96 -0.31 8.37
CA SER A 76 -17.79 -1.33 7.73
C SER A 76 -17.10 -1.89 6.47
N ASP A 77 -17.48 -3.07 6.03
CA ASP A 77 -16.89 -3.66 4.81
C ASP A 77 -17.08 -2.75 3.59
N LYS A 78 -18.24 -2.09 3.49
CA LYS A 78 -18.53 -1.10 2.45
C LYS A 78 -17.57 0.10 2.52
N ASP A 79 -17.33 0.65 3.72
CA ASP A 79 -16.41 1.78 3.88
C ASP A 79 -14.96 1.36 3.64
N ARG A 80 -14.58 0.15 4.02
CA ARG A 80 -13.24 -0.41 3.75
C ARG A 80 -13.02 -0.56 2.25
N LYS A 81 -13.99 -1.15 1.52
CA LYS A 81 -13.93 -1.29 0.05
C LYS A 81 -13.80 0.08 -0.62
N GLU A 82 -14.63 1.06 -0.24
CA GLU A 82 -14.58 2.41 -0.78
C GLU A 82 -13.25 3.11 -0.44
N ASN A 83 -12.73 2.92 0.78
CA ASN A 83 -11.41 3.43 1.16
C ASN A 83 -10.32 2.89 0.23
N ILE A 84 -10.26 1.57 0.02
CA ILE A 84 -9.26 0.92 -0.85
C ILE A 84 -9.42 1.37 -2.30
N ARG A 85 -10.66 1.46 -2.81
CA ARG A 85 -10.93 1.97 -4.16
C ARG A 85 -10.38 3.38 -4.36
N ARG A 86 -10.64 4.31 -3.40
CA ARG A 86 -10.13 5.70 -3.49
C ARG A 86 -8.61 5.75 -3.45
N ILE A 87 -7.98 4.96 -2.57
CA ILE A 87 -6.52 4.89 -2.50
C ILE A 87 -5.93 4.35 -3.80
N GLY A 88 -6.58 3.36 -4.42
CA GLY A 88 -6.20 2.86 -5.73
C GLY A 88 -6.19 3.95 -6.80
N GLU A 89 -7.26 4.75 -6.89
CA GLU A 89 -7.37 5.86 -7.85
C GLU A 89 -6.30 6.94 -7.59
N VAL A 90 -6.10 7.34 -6.33
CA VAL A 90 -5.05 8.31 -5.97
C VAL A 90 -3.67 7.77 -6.31
N SER A 91 -3.40 6.51 -6.00
CA SER A 91 -2.12 5.84 -6.31
C SER A 91 -1.85 5.83 -7.81
N LYS A 92 -2.87 5.55 -8.64
CA LYS A 92 -2.77 5.62 -10.09
C LYS A 92 -2.40 7.03 -10.56
N LEU A 93 -3.09 8.07 -10.07
CA LEU A 93 -2.80 9.46 -10.45
C LEU A 93 -1.38 9.87 -10.06
N MET A 94 -0.90 9.48 -8.88
CA MET A 94 0.46 9.77 -8.43
C MET A 94 1.50 8.98 -9.24
N MET A 95 1.22 7.73 -9.59
CA MET A 95 2.06 6.93 -10.48
C MET A 95 2.16 7.60 -11.87
N GLU A 96 1.04 8.07 -12.45
CA GLU A 96 1.04 8.84 -13.69
C GLU A 96 1.81 10.15 -13.56
N ALA A 97 1.84 10.76 -12.38
CA ALA A 97 2.66 11.93 -12.07
C ALA A 97 4.17 11.61 -11.94
N GLY A 98 4.57 10.33 -12.04
CA GLY A 98 5.96 9.90 -12.06
C GLY A 98 6.53 9.47 -10.71
N PHE A 99 5.69 9.21 -9.71
CA PHE A 99 6.13 8.76 -8.38
C PHE A 99 6.25 7.24 -8.26
N ILE A 100 7.18 6.77 -7.46
CA ILE A 100 7.11 5.47 -6.80
C ILE A 100 6.21 5.69 -5.59
N ILE A 101 4.96 5.27 -5.70
CA ILE A 101 3.97 5.47 -4.65
C ILE A 101 3.90 4.22 -3.75
N MET A 102 4.02 4.41 -2.46
CA MET A 102 3.87 3.35 -1.46
C MET A 102 2.55 3.51 -0.74
N THR A 103 1.85 2.42 -0.49
CA THR A 103 0.59 2.43 0.27
C THR A 103 0.70 1.50 1.47
N ALA A 104 0.39 1.97 2.68
CA ALA A 104 0.43 1.18 3.90
C ALA A 104 -0.99 0.99 4.46
N PHE A 105 -1.70 -0.01 3.94
CA PHE A 105 -3.09 -0.32 4.32
C PHE A 105 -3.23 -1.79 4.70
N ILE A 106 -4.14 -2.13 5.62
CA ILE A 106 -4.48 -3.53 5.90
C ILE A 106 -4.99 -4.18 4.62
N SER A 107 -5.91 -3.52 3.89
CA SER A 107 -6.54 -4.02 2.65
C SER A 107 -6.92 -5.50 2.76
N PRO A 108 -7.88 -5.85 3.64
CA PRO A 108 -8.05 -7.22 4.11
C PRO A 108 -8.59 -8.17 3.05
N PHE A 109 -9.33 -7.68 2.05
CA PHE A 109 -9.98 -8.51 1.05
C PHE A 109 -9.15 -8.61 -0.24
N ARG A 110 -8.98 -9.83 -0.74
CA ARG A 110 -8.24 -10.11 -2.00
C ARG A 110 -8.88 -9.41 -3.18
N GLU A 111 -10.22 -9.44 -3.26
CA GLU A 111 -10.98 -8.81 -4.34
C GLU A 111 -10.63 -7.32 -4.46
N ASP A 112 -10.62 -6.58 -3.33
CA ASP A 112 -10.31 -5.16 -3.33
C ASP A 112 -8.87 -4.89 -3.83
N ARG A 113 -7.89 -5.72 -3.45
CA ARG A 113 -6.50 -5.61 -3.93
C ARG A 113 -6.38 -5.92 -5.42
N ILE A 114 -7.14 -6.91 -5.92
CA ILE A 114 -7.21 -7.24 -7.35
C ILE A 114 -7.87 -6.10 -8.13
N GLU A 115 -8.96 -5.51 -7.62
CA GLU A 115 -9.59 -4.34 -8.24
C GLU A 115 -8.59 -3.19 -8.42
N VAL A 116 -7.79 -2.90 -7.39
CA VAL A 116 -6.75 -1.85 -7.48
C VAL A 116 -5.63 -2.23 -8.44
N ARG A 117 -5.15 -3.47 -8.40
CA ARG A 117 -4.13 -3.97 -9.35
C ARG A 117 -4.56 -3.74 -10.80
N ASN A 118 -5.85 -3.94 -11.10
CA ASN A 118 -6.42 -3.77 -12.44
C ASN A 118 -6.58 -2.29 -12.88
N LEU A 119 -6.39 -1.33 -11.98
CA LEU A 119 -6.42 0.11 -12.33
C LEU A 119 -5.18 0.57 -13.09
N VAL A 120 -4.06 -0.14 -12.95
CA VAL A 120 -2.77 0.24 -13.52
C VAL A 120 -2.27 -0.80 -14.52
N PRO A 121 -1.34 -0.45 -15.42
CA PRO A 121 -0.78 -1.40 -16.37
C PRO A 121 -0.12 -2.60 -15.69
N ASN A 122 -0.12 -3.74 -16.38
CA ASN A 122 0.51 -4.95 -15.87
C ASN A 122 2.02 -4.72 -15.59
N GLY A 123 2.44 -5.12 -14.40
CA GLY A 123 3.81 -4.93 -13.90
C GLY A 123 4.05 -3.62 -13.15
N ASP A 124 3.08 -2.70 -13.12
CA ASP A 124 3.18 -1.41 -12.41
C ASP A 124 2.59 -1.45 -10.99
N PHE A 125 1.91 -2.54 -10.63
CA PHE A 125 1.44 -2.81 -9.26
C PHE A 125 2.27 -3.95 -8.66
N ILE A 126 2.88 -3.69 -7.52
CA ILE A 126 3.72 -4.64 -6.79
C ILE A 126 3.11 -4.84 -5.41
N GLU A 127 2.52 -6.00 -5.17
CA GLU A 127 1.94 -6.36 -3.89
C GLU A 127 3.01 -6.89 -2.94
N ILE A 128 3.19 -6.21 -1.82
CA ILE A 128 4.16 -6.56 -0.78
C ILE A 128 3.38 -6.99 0.47
N TYR A 129 3.44 -8.27 0.77
CA TYR A 129 2.82 -8.82 1.97
C TYR A 129 3.77 -8.74 3.15
N CYS A 130 3.46 -7.88 4.12
CA CYS A 130 4.13 -7.83 5.41
C CYS A 130 3.57 -8.95 6.29
N LYS A 131 4.23 -10.11 6.25
CA LYS A 131 3.84 -11.32 6.97
C LYS A 131 4.20 -11.19 8.44
N ALA A 132 3.22 -11.38 9.29
CA ALA A 132 3.37 -11.58 10.73
C ALA A 132 2.15 -12.36 11.23
N SER A 133 2.32 -13.18 12.26
CA SER A 133 1.24 -13.88 12.92
C SER A 133 0.32 -12.89 13.67
N LEU A 134 -0.90 -13.32 13.95
CA LEU A 134 -1.82 -12.52 14.76
C LEU A 134 -1.26 -12.30 16.16
N GLU A 135 -0.67 -13.34 16.75
CA GLU A 135 -0.04 -13.30 18.06
C GLU A 135 1.06 -12.23 18.14
N THR A 136 1.91 -12.19 17.15
CA THR A 136 2.98 -11.19 17.07
C THR A 136 2.41 -9.78 16.88
N CYS A 137 1.40 -9.62 16.03
CA CYS A 137 0.73 -8.33 15.84
C CYS A 137 0.03 -7.85 17.13
N GLU A 138 -0.63 -8.76 17.88
CA GLU A 138 -1.23 -8.45 19.18
C GLU A 138 -0.16 -8.11 20.23
N ALA A 139 0.94 -8.85 20.27
CA ALA A 139 2.04 -8.55 21.20
C ALA A 139 2.68 -7.17 20.93
N ARG A 140 2.78 -6.78 19.67
CA ARG A 140 3.28 -5.45 19.28
C ARG A 140 2.30 -4.34 19.65
N ASP A 141 1.02 -4.52 19.42
CA ASP A 141 -0.15 -3.62 19.63
C ASP A 141 0.17 -2.14 19.93
N VAL A 142 1.00 -1.54 19.10
CA VAL A 142 1.59 -0.19 19.28
C VAL A 142 0.52 0.89 19.56
N LYS A 143 -0.71 0.67 19.09
CA LYS A 143 -1.83 1.62 19.22
C LYS A 143 -2.86 1.20 20.28
N GLY A 144 -2.68 0.07 20.95
CA GLY A 144 -3.63 -0.50 21.90
C GLY A 144 -4.97 -0.96 21.29
N LEU A 145 -5.01 -1.11 19.95
CA LEU A 145 -6.25 -1.41 19.23
C LEU A 145 -6.66 -2.88 19.37
N TYR A 146 -5.72 -3.81 19.44
CA TYR A 146 -6.02 -5.23 19.68
C TYR A 146 -6.63 -5.42 21.07
N LYS A 147 -6.04 -4.80 22.10
CA LYS A 147 -6.57 -4.82 23.47
C LYS A 147 -8.01 -4.33 23.51
N ARG A 148 -8.32 -3.24 22.84
CA ARG A 148 -9.67 -2.66 22.75
C ARG A 148 -10.63 -3.54 21.96
N ALA A 149 -10.17 -4.17 20.86
CA ALA A 149 -10.97 -5.11 20.08
C ALA A 149 -11.32 -6.36 20.91
N ARG A 150 -10.34 -6.93 21.63
CA ARG A 150 -10.57 -8.07 22.55
C ARG A 150 -11.54 -7.72 23.69
N ALA A 151 -11.53 -6.47 24.16
CA ALA A 151 -12.47 -5.99 25.14
C ALA A 151 -13.88 -5.70 24.56
N GLY A 152 -14.10 -5.88 23.23
CA GLY A 152 -15.38 -5.61 22.58
C GLY A 152 -15.69 -4.12 22.33
N GLU A 153 -14.73 -3.22 22.59
CA GLU A 153 -14.89 -1.79 22.38
C GLU A 153 -14.82 -1.41 20.89
N ILE A 154 -14.08 -2.20 20.10
CA ILE A 154 -13.96 -2.04 18.63
C ILE A 154 -14.56 -3.28 17.99
N LYS A 155 -15.56 -3.07 17.13
CA LYS A 155 -16.19 -4.12 16.33
C LYS A 155 -15.58 -4.17 14.92
N ASN A 156 -15.73 -5.31 14.27
CA ASN A 156 -15.23 -5.56 12.90
C ASN A 156 -13.73 -5.31 12.77
N TYR A 157 -12.95 -5.68 13.79
CA TYR A 157 -11.50 -5.49 13.79
C TYR A 157 -10.81 -6.63 13.02
N THR A 158 -10.04 -6.28 12.00
CA THR A 158 -9.37 -7.27 11.14
C THR A 158 -8.40 -8.14 11.94
N GLY A 159 -8.57 -9.46 11.84
CA GLY A 159 -7.81 -10.46 12.57
C GLY A 159 -8.46 -10.92 13.88
N ILE A 160 -9.51 -10.24 14.38
CA ILE A 160 -10.24 -10.65 15.59
C ILE A 160 -11.65 -11.12 15.21
N ASP A 161 -12.53 -10.22 14.80
CA ASP A 161 -13.93 -10.50 14.42
C ASP A 161 -14.23 -10.17 12.95
N SER A 162 -13.22 -9.74 12.18
CA SER A 162 -13.25 -9.55 10.73
C SER A 162 -12.05 -10.25 10.09
N PRO A 163 -12.21 -10.88 8.92
CA PRO A 163 -11.14 -11.66 8.30
C PRO A 163 -10.04 -10.79 7.71
N TYR A 164 -8.84 -11.38 7.61
CA TYR A 164 -7.78 -10.93 6.72
C TYR A 164 -7.46 -12.06 5.73
N GLU A 165 -7.66 -11.78 4.46
CA GLU A 165 -7.39 -12.75 3.39
C GLU A 165 -5.93 -12.58 2.92
N VAL A 166 -5.06 -13.51 3.36
CA VAL A 166 -3.65 -13.55 2.95
C VAL A 166 -3.53 -13.56 1.43
N PRO A 167 -2.66 -12.73 0.81
CA PRO A 167 -2.43 -12.79 -0.63
C PRO A 167 -1.98 -14.18 -1.07
N GLU A 168 -2.56 -14.68 -2.17
CA GLU A 168 -2.15 -15.97 -2.76
C GLU A 168 -0.89 -15.84 -3.62
N ASN A 169 -0.74 -14.70 -4.28
CA ASN A 169 0.31 -14.45 -5.27
C ASN A 169 0.92 -13.06 -5.08
N ALA A 170 1.34 -12.72 -3.84
CA ALA A 170 2.08 -11.49 -3.59
C ALA A 170 3.38 -11.46 -4.42
N ASP A 171 3.72 -10.29 -4.97
CA ASP A 171 4.97 -10.11 -5.72
C ASP A 171 6.20 -10.23 -4.80
N LEU A 172 6.04 -9.84 -3.53
CA LEU A 172 7.02 -10.01 -2.46
C LEU A 172 6.33 -10.40 -1.16
N ILE A 173 6.97 -11.27 -0.39
CA ILE A 173 6.60 -11.60 1.00
C ILE A 173 7.78 -11.17 1.87
N ILE A 174 7.52 -10.30 2.85
CA ILE A 174 8.49 -9.85 3.83
C ILE A 174 8.06 -10.42 5.19
N ASP A 175 8.86 -11.29 5.76
CA ASP A 175 8.61 -11.89 7.07
C ASP A 175 9.13 -10.98 8.18
N THR A 176 8.26 -10.10 8.67
CA THR A 176 8.62 -9.08 9.67
C THR A 176 8.82 -9.64 11.08
N GLU A 177 8.70 -10.94 11.27
CA GLU A 177 9.05 -11.62 12.51
C GLU A 177 10.51 -12.09 12.51
N GLN A 178 11.02 -12.42 11.33
CA GLN A 178 12.36 -12.98 11.15
C GLN A 178 13.37 -11.97 10.62
N GLU A 179 12.92 -10.99 9.85
CA GLU A 179 13.77 -10.03 9.16
C GLU A 179 13.86 -8.71 9.91
N THR A 180 15.04 -8.11 9.93
CA THR A 180 15.19 -6.72 10.37
C THR A 180 14.58 -5.77 9.34
N ILE A 181 14.30 -4.53 9.74
CA ILE A 181 13.83 -3.49 8.81
C ILE A 181 14.84 -3.27 7.69
N GLU A 182 16.13 -3.25 8.01
CA GLU A 182 17.22 -3.03 7.06
C GLU A 182 17.31 -4.15 6.02
N ASP A 183 17.21 -5.41 6.45
CA ASP A 183 17.22 -6.58 5.57
C ASP A 183 16.00 -6.54 4.63
N SER A 184 14.82 -6.31 5.19
CA SER A 184 13.58 -6.23 4.43
C SER A 184 13.61 -5.11 3.37
N VAL A 185 14.11 -3.92 3.72
CA VAL A 185 14.30 -2.81 2.77
C VAL A 185 15.31 -3.22 1.68
N SER A 186 16.38 -3.92 2.04
CA SER A 186 17.39 -4.38 1.08
C SER A 186 16.83 -5.41 0.11
N ILE A 187 15.95 -6.31 0.57
CA ILE A 187 15.21 -7.26 -0.27
C ILE A 187 14.33 -6.51 -1.28
N ILE A 188 13.54 -5.52 -0.81
CA ILE A 188 12.66 -4.74 -1.69
C ILE A 188 13.48 -3.96 -2.73
N ILE A 189 14.56 -3.30 -2.33
CA ILE A 189 15.46 -2.56 -3.24
C ILE A 189 16.04 -3.50 -4.30
N SER A 190 16.49 -4.70 -3.91
CA SER A 190 17.05 -5.69 -4.83
C SER A 190 15.99 -6.16 -5.84
N PHE A 191 14.75 -6.35 -5.39
CA PHE A 191 13.63 -6.67 -6.27
C PHE A 191 13.34 -5.54 -7.27
N LEU A 192 13.30 -4.28 -6.80
CA LEU A 192 13.06 -3.12 -7.67
C LEU A 192 14.15 -2.95 -8.73
N LYS A 193 15.43 -3.21 -8.37
CA LYS A 193 16.54 -3.26 -9.32
C LYS A 193 16.38 -4.38 -10.35
N LYS A 194 16.07 -5.60 -9.91
CA LYS A 194 15.82 -6.75 -10.80
C LYS A 194 14.68 -6.47 -11.80
N LYS A 195 13.66 -5.73 -11.39
CA LYS A 195 12.55 -5.28 -12.24
C LYS A 195 12.89 -4.03 -13.08
N THR A 196 14.12 -3.53 -13.02
CA THR A 196 14.56 -2.31 -13.73
C THR A 196 13.66 -1.09 -13.45
N ILE A 197 13.14 -0.99 -12.23
CA ILE A 197 12.35 0.15 -11.75
C ILE A 197 13.29 1.26 -11.30
N ILE A 198 14.34 0.89 -10.59
CA ILE A 198 15.44 1.76 -10.15
C ILE A 198 16.79 1.20 -10.62
N LYS A 199 17.85 2.06 -10.55
CA LYS A 199 19.24 1.68 -10.82
C LYS A 199 19.97 1.17 -9.58
#